data_60921b4ec04ffc28abe4c14fbbe7edb4
#
_entry.id   60921b4ec04ffc28abe4c14fbbe7edb4
#
_cell.length_a   1.000
_cell.length_b   1.000
_cell.length_c   1.000
_cell.angle_alpha   90.00
_cell.angle_beta   90.00
_cell.angle_gamma   90.00
#
_symmetry.space_group_name_H-M   'P 1'
#
loop_
_entity.id
_entity.type
_entity.pdbx_description
1 polymer ?
#
loop_
_entity_poly.entity_id
_entity_poly.type
_entity_poly.pdbx_seq_one_letter_code
_entity_poly.pdbx_strand_id
1 'polypeptide(L)'
;GMDVIKINPVRDLPSEIFKKKPEKHYATITDPKEIPWLLNKLEEHKGGYEVRAALVMAPHVFLRPSELTGMLWSEVDFDAKLIRISKERMKLKRPHIVPLSQQVIKLLQNLRNVNVDSDYVFPTPRNINKPITSDALRLALRRVGVKMDKITPHGFRSMASTRLNEMGYNADLIEIQLSHSQANKVRAAYNHAEYLQERITMMQEWSNYLDSLQNKTSVSPSAYQQSLF
;
A
#
# COMPACT_ATOMS: atom_id res chain seq x y z
N GLY A 1 41.03 -21.19 -29.14
CA GLY A 1 40.28 -21.14 -27.89
C GLY A 1 40.24 -19.71 -27.39
N MET A 2 39.02 -19.14 -27.24
CA MET A 2 38.86 -17.86 -26.56
C MET A 2 38.92 -18.13 -25.06
N ASP A 3 39.93 -17.62 -24.38
CA ASP A 3 39.98 -17.64 -22.92
C ASP A 3 38.90 -16.72 -22.38
N VAL A 4 37.85 -17.32 -21.83
CA VAL A 4 36.80 -16.58 -21.10
C VAL A 4 37.42 -16.08 -19.82
N ILE A 5 37.47 -14.76 -19.66
CA ILE A 5 37.95 -14.08 -18.45
C ILE A 5 37.12 -14.57 -17.26
N LYS A 6 37.69 -15.46 -16.44
CA LYS A 6 37.08 -16.04 -15.23
C LYS A 6 37.07 -15.08 -14.03
N ILE A 7 37.57 -13.86 -14.17
CA ILE A 7 37.71 -12.88 -13.10
C ILE A 7 36.78 -11.72 -13.42
N ASN A 8 35.87 -11.44 -12.51
CA ASN A 8 35.01 -10.23 -12.61
C ASN A 8 35.87 -9.01 -12.24
N PRO A 9 36.26 -8.15 -13.21
CA PRO A 9 37.16 -7.02 -12.94
C PRO A 9 36.55 -5.96 -12.02
N VAL A 10 35.21 -6.03 -11.73
CA VAL A 10 34.53 -5.11 -10.85
C VAL A 10 34.58 -5.54 -9.39
N ARG A 11 34.98 -6.81 -9.10
CA ARG A 11 34.96 -7.36 -7.74
C ARG A 11 35.99 -6.70 -6.82
N ASP A 12 37.09 -6.25 -7.38
CA ASP A 12 38.25 -5.73 -6.63
C ASP A 12 38.31 -4.20 -6.64
N LEU A 13 37.27 -3.53 -7.21
CA LEU A 13 37.16 -2.09 -7.17
C LEU A 13 36.68 -1.64 -5.80
N PRO A 14 37.33 -0.64 -5.17
CA PRO A 14 36.84 -0.07 -3.91
C PRO A 14 35.41 0.46 -4.08
N SER A 15 34.54 0.14 -3.11
CA SER A 15 33.13 0.55 -3.13
C SER A 15 32.91 2.08 -3.26
N GLU A 16 33.91 2.87 -2.95
CA GLU A 16 33.96 4.32 -3.03
C GLU A 16 33.95 4.87 -4.48
N ILE A 17 34.40 4.02 -5.44
CA ILE A 17 34.34 4.38 -6.88
C ILE A 17 32.89 4.41 -7.39
N PHE A 18 32.01 3.63 -6.77
CA PHE A 18 30.59 3.65 -7.10
C PHE A 18 29.89 4.74 -6.32
N LYS A 19 29.67 5.91 -6.95
CA LYS A 19 28.82 6.97 -6.36
C LYS A 19 27.50 6.31 -5.93
N LYS A 20 27.22 6.28 -4.63
CA LYS A 20 25.88 5.89 -4.14
C LYS A 20 24.85 6.76 -4.85
N LYS A 21 23.92 6.12 -5.58
CA LYS A 21 22.78 6.85 -6.10
C LYS A 21 22.12 7.60 -4.95
N PRO A 22 21.84 8.91 -5.10
CA PRO A 22 21.10 9.63 -4.06
C PRO A 22 19.80 8.88 -3.76
N GLU A 23 19.49 8.71 -2.48
CA GLU A 23 18.23 8.08 -2.06
C GLU A 23 17.08 8.90 -2.64
N LYS A 24 16.32 8.27 -3.51
CA LYS A 24 15.16 8.91 -4.13
C LYS A 24 13.96 8.69 -3.22
N HIS A 25 13.61 9.68 -2.42
CA HIS A 25 12.35 9.65 -1.68
C HIS A 25 11.18 9.76 -2.65
N TYR A 26 10.19 8.88 -2.49
CA TYR A 26 8.95 8.97 -3.25
C TYR A 26 8.11 10.14 -2.74
N ALA A 27 7.56 10.92 -3.66
CA ALA A 27 6.62 11.97 -3.30
C ALA A 27 5.44 11.39 -2.50
N THR A 28 5.07 12.05 -1.41
CA THR A 28 4.04 11.62 -0.48
C THR A 28 3.35 12.82 0.15
N ILE A 29 2.08 12.67 0.48
CA ILE A 29 1.28 13.64 1.24
C ILE A 29 1.26 13.17 2.70
N THR A 30 1.74 13.98 3.62
CA THR A 30 1.76 13.69 5.05
C THR A 30 0.95 14.69 5.88
N ASP A 31 0.64 15.87 5.33
CA ASP A 31 -0.22 16.85 6.00
C ASP A 31 -1.65 16.30 6.13
N PRO A 32 -2.18 16.16 7.37
CA PRO A 32 -3.55 15.72 7.60
C PRO A 32 -4.62 16.56 6.89
N LYS A 33 -4.32 17.81 6.56
CA LYS A 33 -5.24 18.72 5.85
C LYS A 33 -5.35 18.39 4.36
N GLU A 34 -4.31 17.79 3.77
CA GLU A 34 -4.29 17.40 2.35
C GLU A 34 -4.81 15.97 2.13
N ILE A 35 -4.77 15.10 3.16
CA ILE A 35 -5.21 13.69 3.04
C ILE A 35 -6.68 13.57 2.61
N PRO A 36 -7.65 14.32 3.17
CA PRO A 36 -9.06 14.24 2.74
C PRO A 36 -9.25 14.53 1.25
N TRP A 37 -8.59 15.55 0.75
CA TRP A 37 -8.60 15.88 -0.68
C TRP A 37 -8.11 14.69 -1.51
N LEU A 38 -7.00 14.07 -1.10
CA LEU A 38 -6.45 12.90 -1.79
C LEU A 38 -7.47 11.75 -1.80
N LEU A 39 -8.00 11.37 -0.64
CA LEU A 39 -8.96 10.25 -0.52
C LEU A 39 -10.18 10.47 -1.41
N ASN A 40 -10.75 11.67 -1.41
CA ASN A 40 -11.87 12.02 -2.29
C ASN A 40 -11.49 11.88 -3.78
N LYS A 41 -10.26 12.28 -4.16
CA LYS A 41 -9.78 12.11 -5.53
C LYS A 41 -9.65 10.65 -5.96
N LEU A 42 -9.29 9.73 -5.06
CA LEU A 42 -9.24 8.30 -5.38
C LEU A 42 -10.64 7.77 -5.74
N GLU A 43 -11.67 8.24 -5.05
CA GLU A 43 -13.08 7.87 -5.29
C GLU A 43 -13.62 8.42 -6.62
N GLU A 44 -13.11 9.54 -7.12
CA GLU A 44 -13.53 10.15 -8.38
C GLU A 44 -13.11 9.35 -9.63
N HIS A 45 -12.29 8.30 -9.48
CA HIS A 45 -11.80 7.54 -10.63
C HIS A 45 -12.95 6.84 -11.37
N LYS A 46 -13.20 7.27 -12.62
CA LYS A 46 -14.27 6.76 -13.49
C LYS A 46 -13.81 5.65 -14.45
N GLY A 47 -12.59 5.13 -14.30
CA GLY A 47 -12.07 4.02 -15.10
C GLY A 47 -12.56 2.66 -14.60
N GLY A 48 -11.83 1.60 -14.98
CA GLY A 48 -12.15 0.22 -14.57
C GLY A 48 -12.32 0.10 -13.05
N TYR A 49 -13.34 -0.67 -12.67
CA TYR A 49 -13.72 -0.87 -11.26
C TYR A 49 -12.55 -1.44 -10.44
N GLU A 50 -11.77 -2.34 -11.01
CA GLU A 50 -10.61 -2.98 -10.39
C GLU A 50 -9.52 -1.96 -10.06
N VAL A 51 -9.27 -1.03 -10.98
CA VAL A 51 -8.26 0.04 -10.78
C VAL A 51 -8.70 1.01 -9.70
N ARG A 52 -9.98 1.40 -9.69
CA ARG A 52 -10.56 2.25 -8.65
C ARG A 52 -10.46 1.58 -7.28
N ALA A 53 -10.87 0.32 -7.19
CA ALA A 53 -10.84 -0.42 -5.95
C ALA A 53 -9.39 -0.59 -5.42
N ALA A 54 -8.44 -0.88 -6.31
CA ALA A 54 -7.02 -0.94 -5.92
C ALA A 54 -6.48 0.41 -5.44
N LEU A 55 -6.90 1.54 -6.07
CA LEU A 55 -6.54 2.88 -5.61
C LEU A 55 -7.09 3.19 -4.22
N VAL A 56 -8.37 2.90 -3.99
CA VAL A 56 -9.04 3.13 -2.70
C VAL A 56 -8.45 2.23 -1.61
N MET A 57 -8.06 1.00 -1.95
CA MET A 57 -7.44 0.07 -1.03
C MET A 57 -6.00 0.45 -0.66
N ALA A 58 -5.24 1.07 -1.58
CA ALA A 58 -3.81 1.33 -1.43
C ALA A 58 -3.42 2.04 -0.12
N PRO A 59 -4.09 3.12 0.33
CA PRO A 59 -3.76 3.79 1.59
C PRO A 59 -4.03 2.96 2.84
N HIS A 60 -4.87 1.90 2.77
CA HIS A 60 -5.28 1.11 3.92
C HIS A 60 -4.35 -0.08 4.22
N VAL A 61 -3.63 -0.63 3.23
CA VAL A 61 -2.93 -1.94 3.38
C VAL A 61 -1.41 -1.85 3.40
N PHE A 62 -0.82 -0.73 3.00
CA PHE A 62 0.63 -0.46 2.95
C PHE A 62 1.42 -1.43 2.06
N LEU A 63 0.77 -2.14 1.15
CA LEU A 63 1.43 -3.02 0.20
C LEU A 63 2.22 -2.23 -0.85
N ARG A 64 3.29 -2.82 -1.37
CA ARG A 64 3.95 -2.24 -2.55
C ARG A 64 2.99 -2.30 -3.74
N PRO A 65 3.06 -1.33 -4.67
CA PRO A 65 2.14 -1.30 -5.82
C PRO A 65 2.03 -2.63 -6.58
N SER A 66 3.15 -3.34 -6.78
CA SER A 66 3.15 -4.65 -7.45
C SER A 66 2.56 -5.77 -6.59
N GLU A 67 2.72 -5.70 -5.27
CA GLU A 67 2.13 -6.67 -4.33
C GLU A 67 0.61 -6.49 -4.28
N LEU A 68 0.15 -5.24 -4.25
CA LEU A 68 -1.27 -4.89 -4.29
C LEU A 68 -1.92 -5.32 -5.61
N THR A 69 -1.39 -4.84 -6.74
CA THR A 69 -2.01 -5.10 -8.05
C THR A 69 -2.02 -6.56 -8.42
N GLY A 70 -1.00 -7.33 -8.05
CA GLY A 70 -0.91 -8.77 -8.31
C GLY A 70 -1.57 -9.66 -7.25
N MET A 71 -2.40 -9.11 -6.35
CA MET A 71 -3.06 -9.87 -5.28
C MET A 71 -3.96 -10.97 -5.83
N LEU A 72 -3.89 -12.16 -5.22
CA LEU A 72 -4.71 -13.32 -5.54
C LEU A 72 -5.83 -13.49 -4.50
N TRP A 73 -6.98 -14.01 -4.93
CA TRP A 73 -8.06 -14.36 -4.00
C TRP A 73 -7.65 -15.46 -3.02
N SER A 74 -6.76 -16.37 -3.42
CA SER A 74 -6.21 -17.40 -2.54
C SER A 74 -5.35 -16.85 -1.39
N GLU A 75 -4.91 -15.59 -1.48
CA GLU A 75 -4.18 -14.91 -0.42
C GLU A 75 -5.08 -14.25 0.62
N VAL A 76 -6.39 -14.06 0.30
CA VAL A 76 -7.37 -13.38 1.15
C VAL A 76 -8.11 -14.39 2.02
N ASP A 77 -7.86 -14.32 3.31
CA ASP A 77 -8.53 -15.11 4.34
C ASP A 77 -9.56 -14.21 5.04
N PHE A 78 -10.83 -14.33 4.65
CA PHE A 78 -11.93 -13.53 5.22
C PHE A 78 -12.26 -13.90 6.65
N ASP A 79 -12.10 -15.17 7.02
CA ASP A 79 -12.41 -15.67 8.37
C ASP A 79 -11.37 -15.18 9.37
N ALA A 80 -10.08 -15.32 9.03
CA ALA A 80 -8.99 -14.78 9.83
C ALA A 80 -8.81 -13.26 9.67
N LYS A 81 -9.45 -12.63 8.68
CA LYS A 81 -9.32 -11.22 8.32
C LYS A 81 -7.87 -10.82 8.01
N LEU A 82 -7.20 -11.62 7.19
CA LEU A 82 -5.79 -11.47 6.85
C LEU A 82 -5.58 -11.61 5.34
N ILE A 83 -4.56 -10.95 4.81
CA ILE A 83 -3.94 -11.30 3.53
C ILE A 83 -2.62 -12.02 3.85
N ARG A 84 -2.40 -13.17 3.20
CA ARG A 84 -1.18 -13.99 3.35
C ARG A 84 -0.43 -14.04 2.03
N ILE A 85 0.60 -13.23 1.90
CA ILE A 85 1.41 -13.15 0.67
C ILE A 85 2.60 -14.09 0.79
N SER A 86 2.75 -14.99 -0.17
CA SER A 86 3.86 -15.94 -0.19
C SER A 86 5.21 -15.25 -0.48
N LYS A 87 6.30 -15.88 -0.05
CA LYS A 87 7.67 -15.35 -0.25
C LYS A 87 8.03 -15.15 -1.72
N GLU A 88 7.45 -15.95 -2.62
CA GLU A 88 7.70 -15.90 -4.07
C GLU A 88 7.25 -14.57 -4.67
N ARG A 89 6.13 -14.04 -4.16
CA ARG A 89 5.56 -12.76 -4.60
C ARG A 89 6.19 -11.53 -3.93
N MET A 90 6.87 -11.74 -2.79
CA MET A 90 7.48 -10.65 -2.03
C MET A 90 8.87 -10.27 -2.57
N LYS A 91 9.12 -8.94 -2.66
CA LYS A 91 10.45 -8.41 -3.08
C LYS A 91 11.58 -8.93 -2.19
N LEU A 92 11.36 -9.03 -0.88
CA LEU A 92 12.37 -9.47 0.10
C LEU A 92 12.39 -10.99 0.32
N LYS A 93 11.64 -11.77 -0.49
CA LYS A 93 11.60 -13.24 -0.39
C LYS A 93 11.27 -13.77 1.02
N ARG A 94 10.39 -13.06 1.72
CA ARG A 94 9.84 -13.47 3.02
C ARG A 94 8.32 -13.39 2.93
N PRO A 95 7.57 -14.34 3.53
CA PRO A 95 6.11 -14.26 3.56
C PRO A 95 5.68 -12.99 4.32
N HIS A 96 4.54 -12.45 3.95
CA HIS A 96 4.00 -11.26 4.58
C HIS A 96 2.53 -11.44 4.92
N ILE A 97 2.16 -11.08 6.15
CA ILE A 97 0.78 -11.11 6.64
C ILE A 97 0.32 -9.66 6.81
N VAL A 98 -0.85 -9.34 6.24
CA VAL A 98 -1.47 -8.02 6.32
C VAL A 98 -2.83 -8.15 6.97
N PRO A 99 -3.06 -7.58 8.18
CA PRO A 99 -4.39 -7.51 8.77
C PRO A 99 -5.34 -6.67 7.93
N LEU A 100 -6.59 -7.12 7.83
CA LEU A 100 -7.64 -6.44 7.09
C LEU A 100 -8.53 -5.64 8.05
N SER A 101 -8.66 -4.34 7.80
CA SER A 101 -9.69 -3.53 8.44
C SER A 101 -11.08 -3.84 7.89
N GLN A 102 -12.14 -3.46 8.60
CA GLN A 102 -13.52 -3.64 8.14
C GLN A 102 -13.79 -2.94 6.80
N GLN A 103 -13.17 -1.79 6.57
CA GLN A 103 -13.26 -1.04 5.32
C GLN A 103 -12.72 -1.86 4.15
N VAL A 104 -11.56 -2.48 4.33
CA VAL A 104 -10.91 -3.31 3.31
C VAL A 104 -11.69 -4.61 3.09
N ILE A 105 -12.19 -5.24 4.15
CA ILE A 105 -13.05 -6.43 4.05
C ILE A 105 -14.28 -6.13 3.19
N LYS A 106 -15.00 -5.05 3.49
CA LYS A 106 -16.18 -4.64 2.73
C LYS A 106 -15.86 -4.39 1.25
N LEU A 107 -14.73 -3.72 0.97
CA LEU A 107 -14.27 -3.47 -0.40
C LEU A 107 -13.98 -4.78 -1.13
N LEU A 108 -13.26 -5.72 -0.51
CA LEU A 108 -12.92 -7.02 -1.08
C LEU A 108 -14.17 -7.89 -1.31
N GLN A 109 -15.13 -7.89 -0.40
CA GLN A 109 -16.41 -8.59 -0.57
C GLN A 109 -17.19 -8.08 -1.78
N ASN A 110 -17.27 -6.74 -1.94
CA ASN A 110 -17.90 -6.13 -3.11
C ASN A 110 -17.19 -6.52 -4.41
N LEU A 111 -15.84 -6.52 -4.41
CA LEU A 111 -15.05 -6.96 -5.55
C LEU A 111 -15.26 -8.42 -5.89
N ARG A 112 -15.37 -9.29 -4.88
CA ARG A 112 -15.57 -10.73 -5.09
C ARG A 112 -16.88 -11.02 -5.83
N ASN A 113 -17.92 -10.25 -5.53
CA ASN A 113 -19.21 -10.38 -6.20
C ASN A 113 -19.18 -9.99 -7.70
N VAL A 114 -18.22 -9.17 -8.10
CA VAL A 114 -18.05 -8.71 -9.50
C VAL A 114 -17.06 -9.59 -10.28
N ASN A 115 -15.98 -10.01 -9.63
CA ASN A 115 -14.86 -10.73 -10.25
C ASN A 115 -14.86 -12.22 -9.86
N VAL A 116 -15.93 -12.93 -10.20
CA VAL A 116 -16.15 -14.34 -9.78
C VAL A 116 -15.18 -15.31 -10.45
N ASP A 117 -14.79 -15.01 -11.72
CA ASP A 117 -14.06 -15.96 -12.58
C ASP A 117 -12.55 -15.72 -12.67
N SER A 118 -12.01 -14.80 -11.89
CA SER A 118 -10.58 -14.48 -11.86
C SER A 118 -9.90 -14.97 -10.61
N ASP A 119 -8.69 -15.52 -10.75
CA ASP A 119 -7.80 -15.78 -9.59
C ASP A 119 -7.27 -14.50 -8.95
N TYR A 120 -7.22 -13.40 -9.74
CA TYR A 120 -6.73 -12.10 -9.27
C TYR A 120 -7.85 -11.27 -8.64
N VAL A 121 -7.51 -10.57 -7.56
CA VAL A 121 -8.40 -9.57 -6.94
C VAL A 121 -8.64 -8.38 -7.88
N PHE A 122 -7.61 -8.00 -8.64
CA PHE A 122 -7.64 -6.88 -9.57
C PHE A 122 -7.23 -7.32 -10.98
N PRO A 123 -8.09 -8.08 -11.70
CA PRO A 123 -7.80 -8.52 -13.06
C PRO A 123 -7.82 -7.35 -14.04
N THR A 124 -7.19 -7.51 -15.21
CA THR A 124 -7.37 -6.54 -16.30
C THR A 124 -8.70 -6.81 -17.04
N PRO A 125 -9.42 -5.77 -17.46
CA PRO A 125 -10.67 -5.95 -18.22
C PRO A 125 -10.49 -6.72 -19.53
N ARG A 126 -9.27 -6.69 -20.10
CA ARG A 126 -8.96 -7.37 -21.37
C ARG A 126 -8.62 -8.85 -21.20
N ASN A 127 -8.17 -9.25 -20.01
CA ASN A 127 -7.75 -10.62 -19.73
C ASN A 127 -7.83 -10.87 -18.22
N ILE A 128 -8.87 -11.59 -17.80
CA ILE A 128 -9.13 -11.91 -16.40
C ILE A 128 -8.03 -12.78 -15.76
N ASN A 129 -7.20 -13.45 -16.57
CA ASN A 129 -6.06 -14.25 -16.11
C ASN A 129 -4.79 -13.41 -15.92
N LYS A 130 -4.86 -12.10 -16.00
CA LYS A 130 -3.75 -11.18 -15.76
C LYS A 130 -4.17 -10.05 -14.82
N PRO A 131 -3.33 -9.69 -13.84
CA PRO A 131 -3.63 -8.57 -12.96
C PRO A 131 -3.40 -7.22 -13.66
N ILE A 132 -4.02 -6.16 -13.15
CA ILE A 132 -3.64 -4.79 -13.51
C ILE A 132 -2.17 -4.55 -13.13
N THR A 133 -1.53 -3.58 -13.76
CA THR A 133 -0.12 -3.24 -13.50
C THR A 133 0.01 -2.12 -12.47
N SER A 134 1.17 -2.01 -11.84
CA SER A 134 1.48 -0.85 -10.97
C SER A 134 1.40 0.49 -11.71
N ASP A 135 1.68 0.49 -13.03
CA ASP A 135 1.53 1.68 -13.88
C ASP A 135 0.06 2.09 -14.04
N ALA A 136 -0.89 1.14 -13.99
CA ALA A 136 -2.32 1.46 -14.02
C ALA A 136 -2.70 2.35 -12.83
N LEU A 137 -2.18 2.08 -11.63
CA LEU A 137 -2.40 2.94 -10.45
C LEU A 137 -1.81 4.33 -10.64
N ARG A 138 -0.61 4.42 -11.21
CA ARG A 138 0.04 5.71 -11.49
C ARG A 138 -0.76 6.54 -12.51
N LEU A 139 -1.22 5.90 -13.57
CA LEU A 139 -2.05 6.55 -14.58
C LEU A 139 -3.41 6.97 -14.01
N ALA A 140 -4.00 6.15 -13.14
CA ALA A 140 -5.26 6.46 -12.49
C ALA A 140 -5.16 7.68 -11.57
N LEU A 141 -4.10 7.80 -10.75
CA LEU A 141 -3.82 9.00 -9.96
C LEU A 141 -3.75 10.24 -10.84
N ARG A 142 -3.03 10.18 -11.97
CA ARG A 142 -2.96 11.32 -12.92
C ARG A 142 -4.32 11.67 -13.51
N ARG A 143 -5.16 10.68 -13.84
CA ARG A 143 -6.51 10.90 -14.41
C ARG A 143 -7.45 11.60 -13.45
N VAL A 144 -7.30 11.40 -12.15
CA VAL A 144 -8.06 12.13 -11.13
C VAL A 144 -7.39 13.46 -10.71
N GLY A 145 -6.39 13.92 -11.46
CA GLY A 145 -5.75 15.22 -11.26
C GLY A 145 -4.66 15.23 -10.16
N VAL A 146 -4.27 14.06 -9.65
CA VAL A 146 -3.19 13.97 -8.66
C VAL A 146 -1.83 13.94 -9.35
N LYS A 147 -1.00 14.93 -9.08
CA LYS A 147 0.34 15.04 -9.68
C LYS A 147 1.34 14.11 -8.99
N MET A 148 2.31 13.60 -9.77
CA MET A 148 3.31 12.62 -9.28
C MET A 148 4.40 13.25 -8.39
N ASP A 149 4.52 14.57 -8.37
CA ASP A 149 5.34 15.31 -7.43
C ASP A 149 4.65 15.49 -6.06
N LYS A 150 3.33 15.33 -5.99
CA LYS A 150 2.55 15.33 -4.74
C LYS A 150 2.54 13.95 -4.08
N ILE A 151 2.14 12.92 -4.82
CA ILE A 151 2.15 11.54 -4.33
C ILE A 151 2.27 10.54 -5.47
N THR A 152 2.98 9.45 -5.21
CA THR A 152 3.06 8.27 -6.10
C THR A 152 2.31 7.10 -5.47
N PRO A 153 1.99 6.01 -6.22
CA PRO A 153 1.44 4.80 -5.60
C PRO A 153 2.29 4.22 -4.46
N HIS A 154 3.60 4.43 -4.48
CA HIS A 154 4.49 4.04 -3.38
C HIS A 154 4.39 5.01 -2.20
N GLY A 155 4.06 6.27 -2.45
CA GLY A 155 3.93 7.33 -1.44
C GLY A 155 2.84 7.06 -0.40
N PHE A 156 1.82 6.24 -0.69
CA PHE A 156 0.83 5.82 0.31
C PHE A 156 1.47 5.11 1.52
N ARG A 157 2.54 4.35 1.30
CA ARG A 157 3.29 3.69 2.37
C ARG A 157 4.06 4.70 3.23
N SER A 158 4.69 5.68 2.59
CA SER A 158 5.38 6.77 3.30
C SER A 158 4.38 7.64 4.07
N MET A 159 3.21 7.93 3.49
CA MET A 159 2.10 8.63 4.18
C MET A 159 1.71 7.89 5.46
N ALA A 160 1.44 6.60 5.36
CA ALA A 160 1.03 5.78 6.50
C ALA A 160 2.15 5.70 7.56
N SER A 161 3.39 5.45 7.15
CA SER A 161 4.54 5.39 8.06
C SER A 161 4.70 6.70 8.85
N THR A 162 4.71 7.84 8.16
CA THR A 162 4.87 9.15 8.82
C THR A 162 3.72 9.42 9.79
N ARG A 163 2.48 9.23 9.34
CA ARG A 163 1.31 9.54 10.17
C ARG A 163 1.19 8.62 11.38
N LEU A 164 1.45 7.32 11.24
CA LEU A 164 1.42 6.38 12.37
C LEU A 164 2.52 6.69 13.40
N ASN A 165 3.73 7.06 12.97
CA ASN A 165 4.78 7.51 13.88
C ASN A 165 4.35 8.78 14.64
N GLU A 166 3.75 9.76 13.97
CA GLU A 166 3.24 10.98 14.60
C GLU A 166 2.04 10.72 15.53
N MET A 167 1.26 9.66 15.28
CA MET A 167 0.19 9.18 16.17
C MET A 167 0.72 8.38 17.37
N GLY A 168 2.04 8.16 17.46
CA GLY A 168 2.69 7.50 18.60
C GLY A 168 2.70 5.97 18.55
N TYR A 169 2.43 5.35 17.39
CA TYR A 169 2.54 3.90 17.26
C TYR A 169 3.99 3.44 17.35
N ASN A 170 4.19 2.23 17.89
CA ASN A 170 5.50 1.62 17.95
C ASN A 170 6.09 1.44 16.55
N ALA A 171 7.30 1.98 16.33
CA ALA A 171 8.00 1.93 15.06
C ALA A 171 8.20 0.48 14.54
N ASP A 172 8.43 -0.49 15.43
CA ASP A 172 8.59 -1.89 15.03
C ASP A 172 7.31 -2.45 14.38
N LEU A 173 6.12 -2.08 14.87
CA LEU A 173 4.84 -2.48 14.26
C LEU A 173 4.71 -1.92 12.85
N ILE A 174 5.09 -0.65 12.66
CA ILE A 174 5.03 0.04 11.38
C ILE A 174 5.99 -0.61 10.38
N GLU A 175 7.24 -0.88 10.79
CA GLU A 175 8.25 -1.50 9.94
C GLU A 175 7.88 -2.93 9.53
N ILE A 176 7.29 -3.73 10.45
CA ILE A 176 6.77 -5.06 10.15
C ILE A 176 5.62 -4.97 9.15
N GLN A 177 4.68 -4.03 9.36
CA GLN A 177 3.56 -3.82 8.45
C GLN A 177 4.00 -3.38 7.06
N LEU A 178 5.04 -2.59 6.96
CA LEU A 178 5.66 -2.18 5.70
C LEU A 178 6.51 -3.30 5.06
N SER A 179 6.71 -4.42 5.74
CA SER A 179 7.63 -5.47 5.28
C SER A 179 9.01 -4.89 4.93
N HIS A 180 9.56 -4.05 5.80
CA HIS A 180 10.93 -3.57 5.68
C HIS A 180 11.91 -4.59 6.25
N SER A 181 13.17 -4.53 5.79
CA SER A 181 14.22 -5.38 6.34
C SER A 181 14.61 -4.87 7.73
N GLN A 182 14.36 -5.66 8.75
CA GLN A 182 14.91 -5.37 10.06
C GLN A 182 16.43 -5.64 10.04
N ALA A 183 17.21 -4.69 10.52
CA ALA A 183 18.67 -4.79 10.58
C ALA A 183 19.14 -5.97 11.47
N ASN A 184 18.31 -6.41 12.41
CA ASN A 184 18.62 -7.52 13.32
C ASN A 184 17.82 -8.78 12.95
N LYS A 185 18.50 -9.78 12.35
CA LYS A 185 17.91 -11.05 11.90
C LYS A 185 17.33 -11.90 13.04
N VAL A 186 17.88 -11.81 14.25
CA VAL A 186 17.41 -12.56 15.41
C VAL A 186 16.06 -12.01 15.89
N ARG A 187 15.91 -10.69 15.89
CA ARG A 187 14.65 -10.00 16.24
C ARG A 187 13.54 -10.29 15.22
N ALA A 188 13.90 -10.44 13.94
CA ALA A 188 12.94 -10.70 12.86
C ALA A 188 12.21 -12.05 13.01
N ALA A 189 12.84 -13.08 13.56
CA ALA A 189 12.24 -14.41 13.73
C ALA A 189 11.18 -14.45 14.85
N TYR A 190 11.37 -13.67 15.92
CA TYR A 190 10.45 -13.58 17.05
C TYR A 190 9.24 -12.67 16.78
N ASN A 191 9.40 -11.64 15.96
CA ASN A 191 8.43 -10.54 15.83
C ASN A 191 7.19 -10.87 14.97
N HIS A 192 7.20 -11.90 14.11
CA HIS A 192 6.08 -12.16 13.19
C HIS A 192 4.79 -12.65 13.88
N ALA A 193 4.90 -13.41 14.96
CA ALA A 193 3.73 -13.89 15.72
C ALA A 193 3.39 -12.94 16.88
N GLU A 194 4.40 -12.27 17.43
CA GLU A 194 4.30 -11.51 18.67
C GLU A 194 3.53 -10.19 18.52
N TYR A 195 3.52 -9.59 17.31
CA TYR A 195 2.87 -8.30 17.07
C TYR A 195 1.62 -8.38 16.17
N LEU A 196 1.08 -9.57 15.91
CA LEU A 196 -0.05 -9.66 14.98
C LEU A 196 -1.30 -8.97 15.57
N GLN A 197 -1.56 -9.13 16.85
CA GLN A 197 -2.73 -8.53 17.51
C GLN A 197 -2.66 -7.01 17.54
N GLU A 198 -1.50 -6.46 17.87
CA GLU A 198 -1.27 -5.02 17.88
C GLU A 198 -1.37 -4.44 16.47
N ARG A 199 -0.89 -5.17 15.46
CA ARG A 199 -1.04 -4.76 14.06
C ARG A 199 -2.49 -4.82 13.58
N ILE A 200 -3.30 -5.78 14.03
CA ILE A 200 -4.74 -5.81 13.75
C ILE A 200 -5.39 -4.52 14.28
N THR A 201 -5.10 -4.16 15.51
CA THR A 201 -5.61 -2.92 16.13
C THR A 201 -5.13 -1.69 15.35
N MET A 202 -3.83 -1.56 15.09
CA MET A 202 -3.24 -0.44 14.36
C MET A 202 -3.86 -0.28 12.97
N MET A 203 -4.05 -1.35 12.21
CA MET A 203 -4.61 -1.29 10.86
C MET A 203 -6.10 -0.89 10.86
N GLN A 204 -6.86 -1.31 11.87
CA GLN A 204 -8.25 -0.88 12.02
C GLN A 204 -8.33 0.60 12.42
N GLU A 205 -7.52 1.04 13.38
CA GLU A 205 -7.49 2.43 13.83
C GLU A 205 -6.98 3.36 12.73
N TRP A 206 -6.00 2.92 11.94
CA TRP A 206 -5.55 3.65 10.75
C TRP A 206 -6.68 3.85 9.73
N SER A 207 -7.43 2.79 9.42
CA SER A 207 -8.55 2.90 8.49
C SER A 207 -9.68 3.79 9.02
N ASN A 208 -9.97 3.72 10.33
CA ASN A 208 -10.93 4.62 10.98
C ASN A 208 -10.46 6.09 10.95
N TYR A 209 -9.15 6.31 11.11
CA TYR A 209 -8.55 7.64 10.99
C TYR A 209 -8.75 8.21 9.58
N LEU A 210 -8.49 7.43 8.52
CA LEU A 210 -8.71 7.86 7.14
C LEU A 210 -10.18 8.21 6.90
N ASP A 211 -11.12 7.37 7.35
CA ASP A 211 -12.56 7.64 7.25
C ASP A 211 -12.95 8.93 7.98
N SER A 212 -12.39 9.15 9.17
CA SER A 212 -12.68 10.36 9.96
C SER A 212 -12.22 11.64 9.27
N LEU A 213 -11.12 11.58 8.55
CA LEU A 213 -10.62 12.70 7.76
C LEU A 213 -11.51 12.98 6.55
N GLN A 214 -11.96 11.93 5.85
CA GLN A 214 -12.82 12.04 4.67
C GLN A 214 -14.20 12.59 5.05
N ASN A 215 -14.82 12.11 6.13
CA ASN A 215 -16.14 12.52 6.58
C ASN A 215 -16.18 13.98 7.10
N LYS A 216 -15.11 14.48 7.74
CA LYS A 216 -15.01 15.89 8.16
C LYS A 216 -15.06 16.86 7.00
N THR A 217 -14.67 16.45 5.81
CA THR A 217 -14.66 17.31 4.61
C THR A 217 -16.01 17.29 3.87
N SER A 218 -16.87 16.30 4.12
CA SER A 218 -18.20 16.19 3.51
C SER A 218 -19.26 17.03 4.25
N VAL A 219 -18.95 17.57 5.44
CA VAL A 219 -19.80 18.55 6.12
C VAL A 219 -19.47 19.93 5.56
N SER A 220 -20.26 20.36 4.57
CA SER A 220 -20.22 21.71 3.99
C SER A 220 -20.38 22.78 5.07
N PRO A 221 -19.65 23.92 5.03
CA PRO A 221 -19.79 25.01 6.01
C PRO A 221 -21.17 25.69 6.02
N SER A 222 -22.07 25.36 5.08
CA SER A 222 -23.38 25.99 4.96
C SER A 222 -24.40 25.57 6.04
N ALA A 223 -24.14 24.49 6.78
CA ALA A 223 -25.09 24.07 7.84
C ALA A 223 -24.90 24.79 9.19
N TYR A 224 -23.81 25.53 9.37
CA TYR A 224 -23.51 26.22 10.63
C TYR A 224 -23.99 27.67 10.68
N GLN A 225 -24.45 28.25 9.56
CA GLN A 225 -24.95 29.62 9.49
C GLN A 225 -26.48 29.76 9.58
N GLN A 226 -27.23 28.65 9.60
CA GLN A 226 -28.70 28.69 9.69
C GLN A 226 -29.28 28.47 11.10
N SER A 227 -28.45 28.30 12.14
CA SER A 227 -28.92 28.12 13.53
C SER A 227 -28.69 29.33 14.45
N LEU A 228 -28.40 30.50 13.89
CA LEU A 228 -28.16 31.75 14.64
C LEU A 228 -29.06 32.92 14.17
N PHE A 229 -30.26 32.60 13.66
CA PHE A 229 -31.33 33.63 13.57
C PHE A 229 -32.66 33.06 14.02
#